data_5118de910501942dba8869fd1097200a
#
_entry.id   5118de910501942dba8869fd1097200a
#
_cell.length_a   1.000
_cell.length_b   1.000
_cell.length_c   1.000
_cell.angle_alpha   90.00
_cell.angle_beta   90.00
_cell.angle_gamma   90.00
#
_symmetry.space_group_name_H-M   'P 1'
#
loop_
_entity.id
_entity.type
_entity.pdbx_description
1 polymer ?
#
loop_
_entity_poly.entity_id
_entity_poly.type
_entity_poly.pdbx_seq_one_letter_code
_entity_poly.pdbx_strand_id
1 'polypeptide(L)'
;MTLSKQDLKQLASRGISEKQVEKQLKQIAEGFPFLRLEAAASVGNGIVAPSNEERDAFIQQWKQYKERPHKIVKFVPASGAASRMFKNMFAFLSSPYEVPTTDFEKTFFAEIEHFAFKDALNEACKANQGKDIVDLIAEGRYKDIVANLLQPAGLNYGSLPKGLLLFHNYEDGPRTPMEEHLVEAALYANCNGEANVHFTVSHDHLALFKAKVKEKADHLAKKFGVSYNISFSEQKPSTDTIAANTDNTPFRNVDQSMLFRPGGHGALIENLNEIDADIVFIKNIDNVVPDRLKPSTVTYKQLLAGILVDIQQKIFNYLALLDTGKYSHEELEEIKRFVQNDLCCRKTGIDKQTDAELAKYLRTKLNRPIRVCGVVKNVGEPGGGPFLTYNQDGTVSLQILESSQIDTANEEYMKMFRNGTHFNPVDLVCAIKDYQGHAFHLPDYIDHSTGFISNKSKDGRELKALELPGLWNGAMSDWNTIFVEVPLETFNPVKTVNDLLREQHQ
;
A
#
# COMPACT_ATOMS: atom_id res chain seq x y z
N MET A 1 22.15 6.19 26.48
CA MET A 1 21.92 7.63 26.18
C MET A 1 21.26 8.27 27.39
N THR A 2 21.65 9.48 27.81
CA THR A 2 20.97 10.19 28.92
C THR A 2 19.94 11.15 28.33
N LEU A 3 18.67 10.88 28.54
CA LEU A 3 17.56 11.72 28.11
C LEU A 3 17.31 12.85 29.11
N SER A 4 17.07 14.05 28.62
CA SER A 4 16.69 15.19 29.44
C SER A 4 15.21 15.09 29.87
N LYS A 5 14.81 15.88 30.86
CA LYS A 5 13.39 15.98 31.25
C LYS A 5 12.49 16.46 30.11
N GLN A 6 13.02 17.29 29.20
CA GLN A 6 12.31 17.75 28.01
C GLN A 6 12.13 16.61 27.00
N ASP A 7 13.15 15.79 26.79
CA ASP A 7 13.07 14.61 25.93
C ASP A 7 11.98 13.64 26.43
N LEU A 8 11.96 13.35 27.76
CA LEU A 8 10.96 12.47 28.34
C LEU A 8 9.53 12.98 28.16
N LYS A 9 9.31 14.31 28.29
CA LYS A 9 8.01 14.92 28.00
C LYS A 9 7.63 14.78 26.52
N GLN A 10 8.59 15.00 25.61
CA GLN A 10 8.37 14.84 24.16
C GLN A 10 7.99 13.40 23.82
N LEU A 11 8.66 12.42 24.39
CA LEU A 11 8.35 10.99 24.19
C LEU A 11 6.95 10.67 24.71
N ALA A 12 6.63 11.09 25.94
CA ALA A 12 5.31 10.86 26.53
C ALA A 12 4.18 11.45 25.69
N SER A 13 4.37 12.67 25.14
CA SER A 13 3.35 13.31 24.28
C SER A 13 3.11 12.57 22.97
N ARG A 14 4.05 11.73 22.51
CA ARG A 14 3.94 10.90 21.31
C ARG A 14 3.55 9.46 21.59
N GLY A 15 3.54 9.04 22.85
CA GLY A 15 3.35 7.64 23.22
C GLY A 15 4.54 6.76 22.85
N ILE A 16 5.76 7.33 22.76
CA ILE A 16 7.01 6.62 22.46
C ILE A 16 7.74 6.32 23.77
N SER A 17 8.21 5.10 23.95
CA SER A 17 9.01 4.72 25.11
C SER A 17 10.52 4.98 24.92
N GLU A 18 11.24 5.17 26.03
CA GLU A 18 12.70 5.28 26.00
C GLU A 18 13.37 4.04 25.34
N LYS A 19 12.88 2.85 25.68
CA LYS A 19 13.34 1.58 25.08
C LYS A 19 13.16 1.55 23.55
N GLN A 20 12.09 2.13 23.06
CA GLN A 20 11.84 2.23 21.61
C GLN A 20 12.88 3.13 20.94
N VAL A 21 13.18 4.28 21.54
CA VAL A 21 14.23 5.20 21.05
C VAL A 21 15.60 4.52 21.07
N GLU A 22 15.98 3.85 22.15
CA GLU A 22 17.24 3.12 22.27
C GLU A 22 17.36 2.02 21.22
N LYS A 23 16.26 1.24 21.00
CA LYS A 23 16.21 0.21 19.96
C LYS A 23 16.40 0.82 18.57
N GLN A 24 15.71 1.92 18.27
CA GLN A 24 15.80 2.60 16.97
C GLN A 24 17.19 3.17 16.72
N LEU A 25 17.81 3.83 17.70
CA LEU A 25 19.19 4.34 17.57
C LEU A 25 20.20 3.21 17.38
N LYS A 26 20.02 2.08 18.06
CA LYS A 26 20.83 0.88 17.85
C LYS A 26 20.67 0.35 16.42
N GLN A 27 19.44 0.25 15.92
CA GLN A 27 19.16 -0.16 14.54
C GLN A 27 19.79 0.81 13.53
N ILE A 28 19.76 2.13 13.80
CA ILE A 28 20.41 3.12 12.92
C ILE A 28 21.94 2.94 12.91
N ALA A 29 22.54 2.61 14.05
CA ALA A 29 23.97 2.41 14.15
C ALA A 29 24.45 1.09 13.52
N GLU A 30 23.71 0.01 13.72
CA GLU A 30 24.07 -1.34 13.26
C GLU A 30 23.58 -1.62 11.84
N GLY A 31 22.54 -0.91 11.36
CA GLY A 31 21.85 -1.21 10.10
C GLY A 31 20.94 -2.43 10.21
N PHE A 32 20.47 -2.89 9.05
CA PHE A 32 19.64 -4.09 8.93
C PHE A 32 20.34 -5.14 8.07
N PRO A 33 20.17 -6.43 8.37
CA PRO A 33 20.70 -7.48 7.52
C PRO A 33 19.96 -7.51 6.19
N PHE A 34 20.64 -7.86 5.12
CA PHE A 34 19.97 -8.20 3.87
C PHE A 34 19.23 -9.52 3.99
N LEU A 35 18.12 -9.65 3.25
CA LEU A 35 17.34 -10.86 3.24
C LEU A 35 18.03 -11.95 2.40
N ARG A 36 17.92 -13.20 2.86
CA ARG A 36 18.47 -14.34 2.13
C ARG A 36 17.42 -14.84 1.13
N LEU A 37 17.77 -14.78 -0.16
CA LEU A 37 16.89 -15.19 -1.24
C LEU A 37 17.09 -16.68 -1.56
N GLU A 38 16.00 -17.38 -1.82
CA GLU A 38 16.02 -18.68 -2.49
C GLU A 38 15.78 -18.53 -3.99
N ALA A 39 14.74 -17.76 -4.36
CA ALA A 39 14.41 -17.50 -5.76
C ALA A 39 13.51 -16.26 -5.90
N ALA A 40 13.48 -15.64 -7.08
CA ALA A 40 12.35 -14.81 -7.48
C ALA A 40 11.13 -15.71 -7.71
N ALA A 41 9.96 -15.31 -7.22
CA ALA A 41 8.74 -16.07 -7.48
C ALA A 41 8.33 -15.91 -8.95
N SER A 42 7.81 -16.97 -9.53
CA SER A 42 7.34 -17.03 -10.91
C SER A 42 6.11 -17.95 -11.01
N VAL A 43 5.41 -17.90 -12.14
CA VAL A 43 4.28 -18.82 -12.38
C VAL A 43 4.76 -20.27 -12.29
N GLY A 44 4.09 -21.06 -11.46
CA GLY A 44 4.48 -22.43 -11.12
C GLY A 44 5.56 -22.55 -10.03
N ASN A 45 6.16 -21.45 -9.58
CA ASN A 45 7.05 -21.43 -8.42
C ASN A 45 6.71 -20.22 -7.53
N GLY A 46 5.64 -20.33 -6.76
CA GLY A 46 5.18 -19.33 -5.80
C GLY A 46 4.13 -18.34 -6.36
N ILE A 47 3.88 -18.31 -7.67
CA ILE A 47 2.81 -17.51 -8.29
C ILE A 47 1.79 -18.46 -8.92
N VAL A 48 0.53 -18.29 -8.56
CA VAL A 48 -0.62 -18.98 -9.15
C VAL A 48 -1.13 -18.18 -10.34
N ALA A 49 -1.37 -18.84 -11.48
CA ALA A 49 -2.01 -18.26 -12.65
C ALA A 49 -3.23 -19.12 -13.01
N PRO A 50 -4.42 -18.83 -12.44
CA PRO A 50 -5.61 -19.64 -12.65
C PRO A 50 -6.05 -19.65 -14.10
N SER A 51 -6.52 -20.81 -14.59
CA SER A 51 -7.24 -20.90 -15.87
C SER A 51 -8.53 -20.05 -15.84
N ASN A 52 -9.16 -19.86 -16.99
CA ASN A 52 -10.43 -19.13 -17.05
C ASN A 52 -11.52 -19.84 -16.23
N GLU A 53 -11.58 -21.17 -16.28
CA GLU A 53 -12.52 -22.00 -15.54
C GLU A 53 -12.31 -21.87 -14.02
N GLU A 54 -11.06 -21.96 -13.59
CA GLU A 54 -10.69 -21.79 -12.17
C GLU A 54 -11.01 -20.37 -11.69
N ARG A 55 -10.68 -19.34 -12.49
CA ARG A 55 -11.02 -17.96 -12.19
C ARG A 55 -12.51 -17.78 -11.95
N ASP A 56 -13.33 -18.30 -12.86
CA ASP A 56 -14.80 -18.18 -12.78
C ASP A 56 -15.34 -18.93 -11.54
N ALA A 57 -14.77 -20.09 -11.20
CA ALA A 57 -15.09 -20.81 -9.99
C ALA A 57 -14.75 -20.02 -8.72
N PHE A 58 -13.56 -19.41 -8.62
CA PHE A 58 -13.20 -18.57 -7.48
C PHE A 58 -14.07 -17.31 -7.37
N ILE A 59 -14.41 -16.67 -8.49
CA ILE A 59 -15.34 -15.54 -8.50
C ILE A 59 -16.72 -15.96 -7.98
N GLN A 60 -17.18 -17.17 -8.36
CA GLN A 60 -18.43 -17.70 -7.85
C GLN A 60 -18.38 -18.00 -6.34
N GLN A 61 -17.27 -18.52 -5.82
CA GLN A 61 -17.05 -18.70 -4.37
C GLN A 61 -17.13 -17.37 -3.63
N TRP A 62 -16.51 -16.31 -4.17
CA TRP A 62 -16.62 -14.96 -3.59
C TRP A 62 -18.06 -14.44 -3.56
N LYS A 63 -18.83 -14.65 -4.63
CA LYS A 63 -20.25 -14.27 -4.67
C LYS A 63 -21.06 -15.01 -3.61
N GLN A 64 -20.85 -16.33 -3.47
CA GLN A 64 -21.51 -17.15 -2.45
C GLN A 64 -21.12 -16.74 -1.02
N TYR A 65 -19.84 -16.39 -0.80
CA TYR A 65 -19.37 -15.87 0.49
C TYR A 65 -20.16 -14.62 0.91
N LYS A 66 -20.44 -13.72 -0.03
CA LYS A 66 -21.19 -12.49 0.22
C LYS A 66 -22.69 -12.68 0.41
N GLU A 67 -23.26 -13.85 0.16
CA GLU A 67 -24.67 -14.16 0.46
C GLU A 67 -24.94 -14.23 1.97
N ARG A 68 -23.89 -14.40 2.78
CA ARG A 68 -23.95 -14.32 4.23
C ARG A 68 -23.45 -12.95 4.71
N PRO A 69 -23.92 -12.47 5.86
CA PRO A 69 -23.42 -11.20 6.39
C PRO A 69 -21.97 -11.33 6.81
N HIS A 70 -21.11 -10.59 6.11
CA HIS A 70 -19.68 -10.44 6.42
C HIS A 70 -19.31 -8.97 6.42
N LYS A 71 -18.39 -8.59 7.32
CA LYS A 71 -17.84 -7.25 7.33
C LYS A 71 -16.64 -7.16 6.40
N ILE A 72 -16.85 -6.57 5.26
CA ILE A 72 -15.83 -6.34 4.22
C ILE A 72 -15.43 -4.86 4.29
N VAL A 73 -14.13 -4.58 4.35
CA VAL A 73 -13.60 -3.22 4.40
C VAL A 73 -12.60 -3.00 3.27
N LYS A 74 -12.70 -1.87 2.60
CA LYS A 74 -11.66 -1.39 1.68
C LYS A 74 -10.77 -0.41 2.44
N PHE A 75 -9.51 -0.80 2.68
CA PHE A 75 -8.50 -0.01 3.37
C PHE A 75 -7.61 0.69 2.34
N VAL A 76 -7.59 2.02 2.38
CA VAL A 76 -6.91 2.85 1.38
C VAL A 76 -5.90 3.76 2.06
N PRO A 77 -4.59 3.48 1.96
CA PRO A 77 -3.55 4.42 2.33
C PRO A 77 -3.63 5.69 1.48
N ALA A 78 -3.95 6.84 2.10
CA ALA A 78 -4.24 8.10 1.40
C ALA A 78 -3.49 9.33 1.97
N SER A 79 -2.53 9.13 2.86
CA SER A 79 -1.76 10.22 3.50
C SER A 79 -0.70 10.86 2.59
N GLY A 80 -0.42 10.27 1.42
CA GLY A 80 0.63 10.74 0.51
C GLY A 80 0.33 12.12 -0.08
N ALA A 81 1.22 13.10 0.16
CA ALA A 81 1.14 14.42 -0.46
C ALA A 81 1.39 14.35 -1.98
N ALA A 82 0.70 15.19 -2.75
CA ALA A 82 0.89 15.28 -4.20
C ALA A 82 2.16 16.02 -4.64
N SER A 83 2.94 16.58 -3.72
CA SER A 83 4.13 17.37 -4.05
C SER A 83 5.13 16.64 -4.97
N ARG A 84 5.28 15.32 -4.80
CA ARG A 84 6.14 14.50 -5.70
C ARG A 84 5.57 14.40 -7.11
N MET A 85 4.25 14.34 -7.26
CA MET A 85 3.56 14.30 -8.54
C MET A 85 3.81 15.55 -9.37
N PHE A 86 3.94 16.69 -8.71
CA PHE A 86 4.18 18.01 -9.32
C PHE A 86 5.64 18.48 -9.27
N LYS A 87 6.60 17.60 -8.95
CA LYS A 87 8.03 17.96 -8.83
C LYS A 87 8.54 18.77 -10.03
N ASN A 88 8.22 18.36 -11.26
CA ASN A 88 8.66 19.02 -12.48
C ASN A 88 7.99 20.39 -12.66
N MET A 89 6.73 20.54 -12.27
CA MET A 89 6.02 21.82 -12.32
C MET A 89 6.55 22.81 -11.27
N PHE A 90 6.92 22.35 -10.07
CA PHE A 90 7.62 23.18 -9.10
C PHE A 90 9.00 23.64 -9.61
N ALA A 91 9.72 22.73 -10.25
CA ALA A 91 11.01 23.07 -10.87
C ALA A 91 10.84 24.13 -11.98
N PHE A 92 9.83 23.99 -12.83
CA PHE A 92 9.51 24.97 -13.86
C PHE A 92 9.12 26.33 -13.24
N LEU A 93 8.27 26.37 -12.22
CA LEU A 93 7.85 27.59 -11.56
C LEU A 93 9.03 28.40 -10.99
N SER A 94 10.05 27.68 -10.46
CA SER A 94 11.28 28.30 -9.91
C SER A 94 12.44 28.44 -10.89
N SER A 95 12.27 28.00 -12.15
CA SER A 95 13.31 28.09 -13.18
C SER A 95 13.64 29.52 -13.60
N PRO A 96 14.83 29.77 -14.18
CA PRO A 96 15.18 31.11 -14.74
C PRO A 96 14.54 31.38 -16.11
N TYR A 97 13.89 30.42 -16.75
CA TYR A 97 13.22 30.55 -18.04
C TYR A 97 11.71 30.63 -17.89
N GLU A 98 11.04 31.32 -18.82
CA GLU A 98 9.60 31.64 -18.75
C GLU A 98 8.74 30.71 -19.61
N VAL A 99 9.34 30.01 -20.60
CA VAL A 99 8.64 29.15 -21.53
C VAL A 99 9.05 27.70 -21.32
N PRO A 100 8.14 26.71 -21.58
CA PRO A 100 8.44 25.30 -21.45
C PRO A 100 9.65 24.87 -22.26
N THR A 101 10.63 24.24 -21.61
CA THR A 101 11.88 23.78 -22.27
C THR A 101 12.02 22.28 -22.31
N THR A 102 11.63 21.59 -21.23
CA THR A 102 11.71 20.12 -21.17
C THR A 102 10.52 19.48 -21.90
N ASP A 103 10.70 18.23 -22.34
CA ASP A 103 9.60 17.47 -22.97
C ASP A 103 8.42 17.28 -22.02
N PHE A 104 8.69 17.12 -20.72
CA PHE A 104 7.65 17.02 -19.71
C PHE A 104 6.77 18.28 -19.65
N GLU A 105 7.40 19.47 -19.60
CA GLU A 105 6.71 20.75 -19.56
C GLU A 105 5.94 21.00 -20.86
N LYS A 106 6.56 20.73 -22.02
CA LYS A 106 5.92 20.88 -23.34
C LYS A 106 4.68 19.99 -23.45
N THR A 107 4.79 18.72 -23.06
CA THR A 107 3.66 17.79 -23.06
C THR A 107 2.54 18.27 -22.15
N PHE A 108 2.87 18.74 -20.92
CA PHE A 108 1.86 19.25 -19.98
C PHE A 108 1.01 20.36 -20.61
N PHE A 109 1.65 21.37 -21.24
CA PHE A 109 0.92 22.50 -21.82
C PHE A 109 0.26 22.15 -23.15
N ALA A 110 0.86 21.30 -23.98
CA ALA A 110 0.26 20.86 -25.25
C ALA A 110 -1.03 20.07 -25.03
N GLU A 111 -1.08 19.27 -23.95
CA GLU A 111 -2.19 18.37 -23.63
C GLU A 111 -3.06 18.90 -22.47
N ILE A 112 -2.95 20.19 -22.12
CA ILE A 112 -3.60 20.78 -20.93
C ILE A 112 -5.13 20.60 -20.93
N GLU A 113 -5.76 20.55 -22.11
CA GLU A 113 -7.19 20.35 -22.31
C GLU A 113 -7.67 18.96 -21.86
N HIS A 114 -6.77 17.98 -21.80
CA HIS A 114 -7.09 16.59 -21.45
C HIS A 114 -7.08 16.32 -19.94
N PHE A 115 -6.60 17.24 -19.11
CA PHE A 115 -6.65 17.05 -17.67
C PHE A 115 -8.04 17.29 -17.09
N ALA A 116 -8.48 16.41 -16.19
CA ALA A 116 -9.76 16.53 -15.50
C ALA A 116 -9.91 17.80 -14.66
N PHE A 117 -8.80 18.43 -14.28
CA PHE A 117 -8.77 19.69 -13.54
C PHE A 117 -8.72 20.94 -14.42
N LYS A 118 -8.72 20.79 -15.74
CA LYS A 118 -8.53 21.90 -16.70
C LYS A 118 -9.55 23.03 -16.50
N ASP A 119 -10.83 22.70 -16.37
CA ASP A 119 -11.87 23.73 -16.22
C ASP A 119 -11.73 24.48 -14.89
N ALA A 120 -11.45 23.75 -13.79
CA ALA A 120 -11.19 24.36 -12.49
C ALA A 120 -9.94 25.26 -12.53
N LEU A 121 -8.88 24.82 -13.22
CA LEU A 121 -7.67 25.62 -13.41
C LEU A 121 -7.95 26.88 -14.25
N ASN A 122 -8.75 26.75 -15.29
CA ASN A 122 -9.14 27.87 -16.14
C ASN A 122 -9.90 28.95 -15.36
N GLU A 123 -10.85 28.55 -14.51
CA GLU A 123 -11.59 29.47 -13.64
C GLU A 123 -10.66 30.14 -12.61
N ALA A 124 -9.68 29.41 -12.06
CA ALA A 124 -8.67 30.00 -11.17
C ALA A 124 -7.79 31.04 -11.90
N CYS A 125 -7.39 30.77 -13.16
CA CYS A 125 -6.64 31.70 -13.99
C CYS A 125 -7.47 32.95 -14.29
N LYS A 126 -8.73 32.83 -14.68
CA LYS A 126 -9.63 33.97 -14.91
C LYS A 126 -9.79 34.82 -13.65
N ALA A 127 -10.00 34.16 -12.49
CA ALA A 127 -10.18 34.88 -11.22
C ALA A 127 -8.94 35.65 -10.79
N ASN A 128 -7.74 35.06 -10.95
CA ASN A 128 -6.49 35.64 -10.44
C ASN A 128 -5.73 36.49 -11.46
N GLN A 129 -5.85 36.19 -12.77
CA GLN A 129 -5.11 36.81 -13.84
C GLN A 129 -6.00 37.64 -14.80
N GLY A 130 -7.34 37.51 -14.68
CA GLY A 130 -8.29 38.17 -15.59
C GLY A 130 -8.30 37.57 -17.00
N LYS A 131 -7.68 36.40 -17.20
CA LYS A 131 -7.48 35.73 -18.49
C LYS A 131 -7.64 34.23 -18.37
N ASP A 132 -8.07 33.57 -19.43
CA ASP A 132 -8.14 32.14 -19.49
C ASP A 132 -6.77 31.50 -19.84
N ILE A 133 -6.71 30.20 -19.79
CA ILE A 133 -5.48 29.42 -20.05
C ILE A 133 -4.97 29.66 -21.47
N VAL A 134 -5.86 29.76 -22.45
CA VAL A 134 -5.49 29.95 -23.88
C VAL A 134 -4.82 31.30 -24.08
N ASP A 135 -5.38 32.37 -23.51
CA ASP A 135 -4.81 33.70 -23.56
C ASP A 135 -3.46 33.77 -22.85
N LEU A 136 -3.33 33.15 -21.66
CA LEU A 136 -2.07 33.10 -20.92
C LEU A 136 -0.98 32.39 -21.70
N ILE A 137 -1.29 31.27 -22.37
CA ILE A 137 -0.35 30.55 -23.24
C ILE A 137 0.06 31.41 -24.42
N ALA A 138 -0.90 32.07 -25.09
CA ALA A 138 -0.62 32.97 -26.24
C ALA A 138 0.31 34.12 -25.85
N GLU A 139 0.24 34.60 -24.60
CA GLU A 139 1.10 35.65 -24.05
C GLU A 139 2.45 35.15 -23.49
N GLY A 140 2.69 33.82 -23.50
CA GLY A 140 3.91 33.21 -22.93
C GLY A 140 3.92 33.19 -21.40
N ARG A 141 2.77 33.35 -20.73
CA ARG A 141 2.61 33.44 -19.27
C ARG A 141 2.36 32.07 -18.65
N TYR A 142 3.17 31.10 -19.01
CA TYR A 142 3.07 29.72 -18.57
C TYR A 142 3.19 29.52 -17.04
N LYS A 143 4.05 30.33 -16.39
CA LYS A 143 4.24 30.29 -14.94
C LYS A 143 3.01 30.73 -14.15
N ASP A 144 2.22 31.65 -14.70
CA ASP A 144 0.96 32.07 -14.07
C ASP A 144 -0.03 30.91 -14.01
N ILE A 145 -0.10 30.06 -15.05
CA ILE A 145 -0.94 28.85 -15.07
C ILE A 145 -0.45 27.87 -14.01
N VAL A 146 0.87 27.61 -13.94
CA VAL A 146 1.45 26.69 -12.94
C VAL A 146 1.28 27.22 -11.52
N ALA A 147 1.41 28.53 -11.30
CA ALA A 147 1.13 29.14 -10.00
C ALA A 147 -0.33 28.91 -9.57
N ASN A 148 -1.29 29.09 -10.49
CA ASN A 148 -2.70 28.80 -10.21
C ASN A 148 -3.00 27.31 -9.99
N LEU A 149 -2.22 26.41 -10.59
CA LEU A 149 -2.34 24.97 -10.31
C LEU A 149 -1.82 24.63 -8.90
N LEU A 150 -0.64 25.14 -8.52
CA LEU A 150 0.11 24.67 -7.36
C LEU A 150 -0.13 25.45 -6.07
N GLN A 151 -0.37 26.76 -6.17
CA GLN A 151 -0.39 27.67 -5.02
C GLN A 151 -1.79 27.82 -4.39
N PRO A 152 -1.87 28.24 -3.10
CA PRO A 152 -3.15 28.39 -2.38
C PRO A 152 -4.12 29.42 -3.00
N ALA A 153 -3.63 30.38 -3.76
CA ALA A 153 -4.48 31.34 -4.47
C ALA A 153 -5.28 30.71 -5.62
N GLY A 154 -4.83 29.56 -6.13
CA GLY A 154 -5.51 28.78 -7.17
C GLY A 154 -6.03 27.44 -6.64
N LEU A 155 -5.69 26.34 -7.31
CA LEU A 155 -6.16 24.99 -6.94
C LEU A 155 -5.43 24.38 -5.74
N ASN A 156 -4.31 24.95 -5.32
CA ASN A 156 -3.49 24.47 -4.19
C ASN A 156 -3.02 23.02 -4.31
N TYR A 157 -2.88 22.50 -5.54
CA TYR A 157 -2.50 21.10 -5.77
C TYR A 157 -1.09 20.76 -5.25
N GLY A 158 -0.24 21.77 -5.06
CA GLY A 158 1.08 21.60 -4.46
C GLY A 158 1.07 21.14 -2.99
N SER A 159 -0.03 21.41 -2.27
CA SER A 159 -0.18 21.07 -0.84
C SER A 159 -1.25 20.02 -0.56
N LEU A 160 -2.12 19.71 -1.52
CA LEU A 160 -3.18 18.73 -1.33
C LEU A 160 -2.66 17.28 -1.43
N PRO A 161 -3.33 16.32 -0.78
CA PRO A 161 -3.05 14.90 -0.98
C PRO A 161 -3.59 14.42 -2.32
N LYS A 162 -2.96 13.41 -2.93
CA LYS A 162 -3.38 12.84 -4.22
C LYS A 162 -4.88 12.46 -4.25
N GLY A 163 -5.41 11.97 -3.14
CA GLY A 163 -6.80 11.52 -3.03
C GLY A 163 -7.86 12.58 -3.30
N LEU A 164 -7.47 13.88 -3.28
CA LEU A 164 -8.38 15.01 -3.47
C LEU A 164 -8.16 15.77 -4.78
N LEU A 165 -7.23 15.34 -5.64
CA LEU A 165 -7.02 15.94 -6.95
C LEU A 165 -7.99 15.36 -7.97
N LEU A 166 -8.37 16.13 -8.98
CA LEU A 166 -9.24 15.63 -10.05
C LEU A 166 -8.44 14.78 -11.04
N PHE A 167 -8.82 13.50 -11.16
CA PHE A 167 -8.10 12.54 -11.99
C PHE A 167 -8.84 12.20 -13.29
N HIS A 168 -10.17 11.97 -13.24
CA HIS A 168 -10.92 11.47 -14.38
C HIS A 168 -12.16 12.32 -14.64
N ASN A 169 -12.47 12.52 -15.93
CA ASN A 169 -13.67 13.24 -16.38
C ASN A 169 -14.85 12.29 -16.60
N TYR A 170 -16.05 12.76 -16.26
CA TYR A 170 -17.32 12.10 -16.53
C TYR A 170 -18.38 13.13 -16.91
N GLU A 171 -19.49 12.68 -17.48
CA GLU A 171 -20.63 13.56 -17.84
C GLU A 171 -21.23 14.28 -16.62
N ASP A 172 -21.19 13.61 -15.45
CA ASP A 172 -21.67 14.16 -14.17
C ASP A 172 -20.60 14.96 -13.39
N GLY A 173 -19.47 15.23 -14.02
CA GLY A 173 -18.36 16.01 -13.48
C GLY A 173 -17.12 15.17 -13.15
N PRO A 174 -15.98 15.83 -12.94
CA PRO A 174 -14.73 15.14 -12.68
C PRO A 174 -14.70 14.48 -11.29
N ARG A 175 -14.00 13.34 -11.18
CA ARG A 175 -13.81 12.61 -9.92
C ARG A 175 -12.37 12.62 -9.43
N THR A 176 -12.26 12.58 -8.11
CA THR A 176 -11.00 12.40 -7.39
C THR A 176 -10.71 10.92 -7.17
N PRO A 177 -9.44 10.51 -6.89
CA PRO A 177 -9.11 9.14 -6.49
C PRO A 177 -9.93 8.63 -5.30
N MET A 178 -10.25 9.51 -4.34
CA MET A 178 -11.12 9.14 -3.22
C MET A 178 -12.49 8.67 -3.72
N GLU A 179 -13.11 9.41 -4.65
CA GLU A 179 -14.40 9.04 -5.25
C GLU A 179 -14.29 7.74 -6.04
N GLU A 180 -13.19 7.54 -6.80
CA GLU A 180 -12.95 6.29 -7.53
C GLU A 180 -12.83 5.08 -6.58
N HIS A 181 -12.23 5.26 -5.40
CA HIS A 181 -12.21 4.20 -4.38
C HIS A 181 -13.58 3.91 -3.77
N LEU A 182 -14.47 4.90 -3.65
CA LEU A 182 -15.86 4.67 -3.25
C LEU A 182 -16.60 3.86 -4.32
N VAL A 183 -16.45 4.21 -5.60
CA VAL A 183 -17.03 3.46 -6.73
C VAL A 183 -16.51 2.02 -6.73
N GLU A 184 -15.22 1.81 -6.61
CA GLU A 184 -14.63 0.47 -6.53
C GLU A 184 -15.19 -0.33 -5.33
N ALA A 185 -15.36 0.28 -4.16
CA ALA A 185 -15.93 -0.38 -3.00
C ALA A 185 -17.38 -0.85 -3.28
N ALA A 186 -18.19 -0.04 -3.95
CA ALA A 186 -19.51 -0.41 -4.37
C ALA A 186 -19.52 -1.59 -5.37
N LEU A 187 -18.50 -1.70 -6.22
CA LEU A 187 -18.47 -2.73 -7.27
C LEU A 187 -17.99 -4.10 -6.78
N TYR A 188 -16.99 -4.18 -5.88
CA TYR A 188 -16.43 -5.47 -5.48
C TYR A 188 -16.31 -5.71 -3.97
N ALA A 189 -16.28 -4.66 -3.15
CA ALA A 189 -16.02 -4.75 -1.71
C ALA A 189 -17.28 -4.43 -0.87
N ASN A 190 -18.46 -4.58 -1.41
CA ASN A 190 -19.73 -4.48 -0.68
C ASN A 190 -20.25 -5.86 -0.25
N CYS A 191 -21.00 -5.90 0.83
CA CYS A 191 -21.79 -7.05 1.27
C CYS A 191 -23.19 -6.59 1.63
N ASN A 192 -24.22 -7.23 1.09
CA ASN A 192 -25.63 -6.88 1.30
C ASN A 192 -25.95 -5.38 1.07
N GLY A 193 -25.31 -4.77 0.07
CA GLY A 193 -25.51 -3.36 -0.25
C GLY A 193 -24.79 -2.37 0.68
N GLU A 194 -23.97 -2.85 1.61
CA GLU A 194 -23.15 -2.03 2.48
C GLU A 194 -21.69 -2.05 2.01
N ALA A 195 -21.10 -0.87 1.78
CA ALA A 195 -19.71 -0.68 1.40
C ALA A 195 -18.95 0.08 2.50
N ASN A 196 -18.02 -0.60 3.16
CA ASN A 196 -17.19 0.01 4.20
C ASN A 196 -15.84 0.43 3.61
N VAL A 197 -15.50 1.70 3.74
CA VAL A 197 -14.22 2.24 3.24
C VAL A 197 -13.49 2.96 4.35
N HIS A 198 -12.23 2.60 4.53
CA HIS A 198 -11.35 3.22 5.52
C HIS A 198 -10.18 3.91 4.81
N PHE A 199 -10.02 5.21 5.05
CA PHE A 199 -8.88 5.99 4.55
C PHE A 199 -7.90 6.31 5.67
N THR A 200 -6.61 6.04 5.47
CA THR A 200 -5.58 6.59 6.33
C THR A 200 -5.10 7.93 5.73
N VAL A 201 -5.22 9.00 6.49
CA VAL A 201 -4.95 10.36 6.04
C VAL A 201 -3.96 11.05 6.98
N SER A 202 -3.33 12.14 6.53
CA SER A 202 -2.59 13.01 7.42
C SER A 202 -3.54 13.92 8.19
N HIS A 203 -3.11 14.36 9.39
CA HIS A 203 -3.88 15.28 10.23
C HIS A 203 -4.34 16.53 9.48
N ASP A 204 -3.44 17.16 8.75
CA ASP A 204 -3.70 18.40 8.03
C ASP A 204 -4.77 18.28 6.93
N HIS A 205 -5.00 17.07 6.43
CA HIS A 205 -5.93 16.81 5.33
C HIS A 205 -7.25 16.15 5.75
N LEU A 206 -7.37 15.70 7.00
CA LEU A 206 -8.56 14.99 7.48
C LEU A 206 -9.86 15.77 7.25
N ALA A 207 -9.84 17.08 7.57
CA ALA A 207 -11.01 17.94 7.39
C ALA A 207 -11.44 18.04 5.91
N LEU A 208 -10.48 18.11 4.99
CA LEU A 208 -10.73 18.19 3.55
C LEU A 208 -11.32 16.89 3.01
N PHE A 209 -10.80 15.73 3.45
CA PHE A 209 -11.39 14.43 3.09
C PHE A 209 -12.83 14.29 3.59
N LYS A 210 -13.10 14.66 4.85
CA LYS A 210 -14.46 14.63 5.41
C LYS A 210 -15.42 15.54 4.65
N ALA A 211 -14.97 16.74 4.27
CA ALA A 211 -15.76 17.66 3.47
C ALA A 211 -16.10 17.08 2.10
N LYS A 212 -15.12 16.47 1.40
CA LYS A 212 -15.32 15.83 0.11
C LYS A 212 -16.25 14.62 0.19
N VAL A 213 -16.14 13.79 1.23
CA VAL A 213 -17.08 12.70 1.49
C VAL A 213 -18.50 13.23 1.65
N LYS A 214 -18.70 14.25 2.47
CA LYS A 214 -20.02 14.86 2.70
C LYS A 214 -20.62 15.42 1.39
N GLU A 215 -19.80 15.91 0.50
CA GLU A 215 -20.23 16.44 -0.82
C GLU A 215 -20.66 15.33 -1.78
N LYS A 216 -19.95 14.20 -1.80
CA LYS A 216 -20.01 13.23 -2.91
C LYS A 216 -20.63 11.87 -2.55
N ALA A 217 -20.56 11.43 -1.29
CA ALA A 217 -20.93 10.07 -0.93
C ALA A 217 -22.41 9.74 -1.21
N ASP A 218 -23.33 10.65 -0.92
CA ASP A 218 -24.76 10.44 -1.14
C ASP A 218 -25.12 10.27 -2.62
N HIS A 219 -24.45 11.05 -3.49
CA HIS A 219 -24.64 10.92 -4.94
C HIS A 219 -24.17 9.55 -5.44
N LEU A 220 -22.94 9.15 -5.03
CA LEU A 220 -22.38 7.85 -5.41
C LEU A 220 -23.19 6.69 -4.82
N ALA A 221 -23.67 6.81 -3.57
CA ALA A 221 -24.54 5.81 -2.94
C ALA A 221 -25.80 5.53 -3.77
N LYS A 222 -26.48 6.59 -4.22
CA LYS A 222 -27.66 6.47 -5.08
C LYS A 222 -27.32 5.90 -6.45
N LYS A 223 -26.19 6.36 -7.05
CA LYS A 223 -25.77 5.92 -8.40
C LYS A 223 -25.42 4.42 -8.43
N PHE A 224 -24.77 3.90 -7.38
CA PHE A 224 -24.34 2.51 -7.32
C PHE A 224 -25.21 1.59 -6.45
N GLY A 225 -26.26 2.09 -5.84
CA GLY A 225 -27.24 1.29 -5.08
C GLY A 225 -26.68 0.69 -3.79
N VAL A 226 -25.79 1.41 -3.10
CA VAL A 226 -25.16 0.98 -1.85
C VAL A 226 -25.30 2.03 -0.75
N SER A 227 -25.14 1.62 0.51
CA SER A 227 -24.88 2.52 1.63
C SER A 227 -23.39 2.52 1.95
N TYR A 228 -22.81 3.71 2.16
CA TYR A 228 -21.39 3.83 2.52
C TYR A 228 -21.20 4.05 4.02
N ASN A 229 -20.30 3.26 4.62
CA ASN A 229 -19.71 3.52 5.93
C ASN A 229 -18.26 3.95 5.72
N ILE A 230 -17.99 5.25 5.81
CA ILE A 230 -16.67 5.80 5.54
C ILE A 230 -16.02 6.22 6.86
N SER A 231 -14.85 5.67 7.12
CA SER A 231 -14.05 5.96 8.32
C SER A 231 -12.65 6.45 7.96
N PHE A 232 -12.02 7.11 8.92
CA PHE A 232 -10.69 7.69 8.76
C PHE A 232 -9.84 7.37 9.96
N SER A 233 -8.55 7.17 9.74
CA SER A 233 -7.54 7.20 10.78
C SER A 233 -6.31 7.99 10.34
N GLU A 234 -5.53 8.42 11.31
CA GLU A 234 -4.24 9.07 11.11
C GLU A 234 -3.13 8.12 11.52
N GLN A 235 -1.95 8.24 10.91
CA GLN A 235 -0.80 7.50 11.39
C GLN A 235 -0.53 7.89 12.85
N LYS A 236 -0.36 6.90 13.70
CA LYS A 236 -0.15 7.14 15.15
C LYS A 236 1.21 7.79 15.40
N PRO A 237 1.30 8.88 16.18
CA PRO A 237 2.57 9.48 16.57
C PRO A 237 3.52 8.52 17.30
N SER A 238 3.00 7.48 17.95
CA SER A 238 3.77 6.42 18.60
C SER A 238 4.56 5.55 17.62
N THR A 239 4.22 5.58 16.33
CA THR A 239 4.94 4.88 15.26
C THR A 239 6.02 5.74 14.59
N ASP A 240 6.14 7.01 14.97
CA ASP A 240 7.20 7.87 14.47
C ASP A 240 8.57 7.33 14.88
N THR A 241 9.53 7.50 13.98
CA THR A 241 10.91 7.05 14.20
C THR A 241 11.85 8.21 14.47
N ILE A 242 12.79 8.01 15.39
CA ILE A 242 13.80 9.02 15.68
C ILE A 242 14.75 9.18 14.49
N ALA A 243 15.07 10.43 14.13
CA ALA A 243 16.15 10.72 13.20
C ALA A 243 17.50 10.82 13.97
N ALA A 244 18.58 10.42 13.32
CA ALA A 244 19.91 10.52 13.89
C ALA A 244 20.86 11.34 12.99
N ASN A 245 21.86 11.95 13.60
CA ASN A 245 22.99 12.53 12.90
C ASN A 245 23.85 11.43 12.24
N THR A 246 24.81 11.82 11.41
CA THR A 246 25.73 10.87 10.75
C THR A 246 26.58 10.06 11.75
N ASP A 247 26.81 10.59 12.96
CA ASP A 247 27.50 9.92 14.09
C ASP A 247 26.57 9.03 14.95
N ASN A 248 25.31 8.82 14.52
CA ASN A 248 24.28 8.03 15.19
C ASN A 248 23.72 8.63 16.49
N THR A 249 24.06 9.87 16.84
CA THR A 249 23.40 10.61 17.93
C THR A 249 22.04 11.13 17.49
N PRO A 250 21.06 11.34 18.41
CA PRO A 250 19.77 11.89 18.05
C PRO A 250 19.88 13.23 17.33
N PHE A 251 19.21 13.37 16.18
CA PHE A 251 19.13 14.64 15.48
C PHE A 251 18.22 15.59 16.25
N ARG A 252 18.73 16.81 16.54
CA ARG A 252 18.00 17.83 17.28
C ARG A 252 17.64 19.02 16.39
N ASN A 253 16.42 19.49 16.55
CA ASN A 253 15.94 20.73 15.99
C ASN A 253 16.63 21.95 16.64
N VAL A 254 16.38 23.14 16.12
CA VAL A 254 16.96 24.40 16.66
C VAL A 254 16.54 24.62 18.14
N ASP A 255 15.32 24.23 18.50
CA ASP A 255 14.79 24.31 19.86
C ASP A 255 15.27 23.18 20.79
N GLN A 256 16.25 22.39 20.37
CA GLN A 256 16.84 21.25 21.07
C GLN A 256 15.89 20.02 21.20
N SER A 257 14.67 20.06 20.68
CA SER A 257 13.80 18.88 20.62
C SER A 257 14.39 17.82 19.69
N MET A 258 14.16 16.54 20.00
CA MET A 258 14.54 15.44 19.10
C MET A 258 13.65 15.46 17.85
N LEU A 259 14.25 15.20 16.70
CA LEU A 259 13.50 15.07 15.45
C LEU A 259 12.91 13.66 15.33
N PHE A 260 11.59 13.59 15.27
CA PHE A 260 10.86 12.38 14.90
C PHE A 260 10.30 12.54 13.49
N ARG A 261 10.26 11.44 12.75
CA ARG A 261 9.72 11.38 11.39
C ARG A 261 8.66 10.28 11.31
N PRO A 262 7.65 10.45 10.44
CA PRO A 262 6.72 9.35 10.15
C PRO A 262 7.48 8.07 9.77
N GLY A 263 7.08 6.94 10.35
CA GLY A 263 7.72 5.63 10.13
C GLY A 263 7.49 5.02 8.74
N GLY A 264 6.94 5.77 7.80
CA GLY A 264 6.58 5.31 6.46
C GLY A 264 5.29 4.49 6.45
N HIS A 265 5.01 3.80 5.34
CA HIS A 265 3.77 3.02 5.23
C HIS A 265 3.75 1.78 6.15
N GLY A 266 4.89 1.36 6.68
CA GLY A 266 4.97 0.29 7.68
C GLY A 266 4.25 0.62 8.98
N ALA A 267 4.19 1.89 9.35
CA ALA A 267 3.44 2.36 10.51
C ALA A 267 1.93 2.07 10.41
N LEU A 268 1.40 1.92 9.21
CA LEU A 268 -0.03 1.67 8.96
C LEU A 268 -0.51 0.28 9.38
N ILE A 269 0.40 -0.63 9.75
CA ILE A 269 0.00 -1.91 10.34
C ILE A 269 -0.79 -1.70 11.64
N GLU A 270 -0.46 -0.66 12.41
CA GLU A 270 -1.20 -0.27 13.61
C GLU A 270 -2.62 0.24 13.29
N ASN A 271 -2.79 0.94 12.16
CA ASN A 271 -4.10 1.37 11.69
C ASN A 271 -4.92 0.17 11.20
N LEU A 272 -4.29 -0.74 10.47
CA LEU A 272 -4.93 -1.97 9.99
C LEU A 272 -5.34 -2.87 11.16
N ASN A 273 -4.54 -2.94 12.22
CA ASN A 273 -4.82 -3.71 13.43
C ASN A 273 -6.09 -3.26 14.18
N GLU A 274 -6.53 -2.02 13.99
CA GLU A 274 -7.77 -1.49 14.57
C GLU A 274 -9.01 -1.73 13.70
N ILE A 275 -8.84 -2.29 12.51
CA ILE A 275 -9.95 -2.58 11.60
C ILE A 275 -10.64 -3.86 12.03
N ASP A 276 -11.90 -3.74 12.47
CA ASP A 276 -12.76 -4.92 12.63
C ASP A 276 -13.36 -5.28 11.28
N ALA A 277 -12.83 -6.34 10.67
CA ALA A 277 -13.32 -6.85 9.38
C ALA A 277 -13.04 -8.36 9.26
N ASP A 278 -13.86 -9.05 8.49
CA ASP A 278 -13.62 -10.44 8.09
C ASP A 278 -12.66 -10.48 6.88
N ILE A 279 -12.87 -9.56 5.94
CA ILE A 279 -12.06 -9.40 4.73
C ILE A 279 -11.67 -7.93 4.56
N VAL A 280 -10.40 -7.68 4.24
CA VAL A 280 -9.88 -6.33 3.95
C VAL A 280 -9.25 -6.31 2.56
N PHE A 281 -9.74 -5.40 1.71
CA PHE A 281 -9.09 -5.07 0.43
C PHE A 281 -8.14 -3.89 0.65
N ILE A 282 -6.87 -4.03 0.27
CA ILE A 282 -5.87 -2.95 0.37
C ILE A 282 -5.46 -2.52 -1.03
N LYS A 283 -5.53 -1.24 -1.31
CA LYS A 283 -5.11 -0.65 -2.58
C LYS A 283 -4.64 0.79 -2.37
N ASN A 284 -3.56 1.19 -3.03
CA ASN A 284 -3.06 2.55 -2.95
C ASN A 284 -4.02 3.57 -3.56
N ILE A 285 -4.06 4.77 -2.98
CA ILE A 285 -4.98 5.85 -3.38
C ILE A 285 -4.86 6.25 -4.85
N ASP A 286 -3.69 6.16 -5.43
CA ASP A 286 -3.41 6.63 -6.79
C ASP A 286 -3.51 5.55 -7.88
N ASN A 287 -3.77 4.29 -7.51
CA ASN A 287 -3.98 3.20 -8.47
C ASN A 287 -5.47 3.05 -8.79
N VAL A 288 -6.01 3.96 -9.56
CA VAL A 288 -7.42 4.01 -9.97
C VAL A 288 -7.53 4.22 -11.47
N VAL A 289 -8.65 3.81 -12.04
CA VAL A 289 -8.96 3.95 -13.45
C VAL A 289 -10.38 4.50 -13.66
N PRO A 290 -10.70 5.10 -14.82
CA PRO A 290 -12.06 5.52 -15.14
C PRO A 290 -13.00 4.32 -15.26
N ASP A 291 -14.33 4.59 -15.17
CA ASP A 291 -15.39 3.56 -15.12
C ASP A 291 -15.31 2.56 -16.28
N ARG A 292 -14.91 2.99 -17.48
CA ARG A 292 -14.78 2.12 -18.66
C ARG A 292 -13.74 0.99 -18.50
N LEU A 293 -12.73 1.17 -17.63
CA LEU A 293 -11.67 0.19 -17.37
C LEU A 293 -11.86 -0.60 -16.06
N LYS A 294 -12.83 -0.21 -15.22
CA LYS A 294 -13.11 -0.90 -13.95
C LYS A 294 -13.52 -2.37 -14.08
N PRO A 295 -14.19 -2.84 -15.16
CA PRO A 295 -14.58 -4.24 -15.25
C PRO A 295 -13.44 -5.23 -15.04
N SER A 296 -12.26 -4.96 -15.60
CA SER A 296 -11.07 -5.80 -15.35
C SER A 296 -10.63 -5.76 -13.89
N THR A 297 -10.52 -4.57 -13.29
CA THR A 297 -10.20 -4.42 -11.86
C THR A 297 -11.18 -5.20 -11.00
N VAL A 298 -12.49 -5.09 -11.26
CA VAL A 298 -13.55 -5.79 -10.51
C VAL A 298 -13.39 -7.31 -10.61
N THR A 299 -13.18 -7.83 -11.83
CA THR A 299 -13.00 -9.26 -12.09
C THR A 299 -11.83 -9.82 -11.28
N TYR A 300 -10.67 -9.18 -11.36
CA TYR A 300 -9.48 -9.67 -10.68
C TYR A 300 -9.50 -9.43 -9.16
N LYS A 301 -10.16 -8.38 -8.68
CA LYS A 301 -10.44 -8.22 -7.24
C LYS A 301 -11.32 -9.33 -6.69
N GLN A 302 -12.36 -9.72 -7.42
CA GLN A 302 -13.23 -10.83 -7.05
C GLN A 302 -12.49 -12.17 -7.10
N LEU A 303 -11.59 -12.37 -8.08
CA LEU A 303 -10.71 -13.53 -8.15
C LEU A 303 -9.83 -13.66 -6.90
N LEU A 304 -9.09 -12.58 -6.55
CA LEU A 304 -8.22 -12.59 -5.37
C LEU A 304 -9.01 -12.90 -4.09
N ALA A 305 -10.20 -12.31 -3.95
CA ALA A 305 -11.08 -12.57 -2.81
C ALA A 305 -11.62 -14.01 -2.80
N GLY A 306 -11.96 -14.57 -3.96
CA GLY A 306 -12.38 -15.97 -4.10
C GLY A 306 -11.28 -16.96 -3.68
N ILE A 307 -10.05 -16.72 -4.12
CA ILE A 307 -8.89 -17.51 -3.69
C ILE A 307 -8.68 -17.37 -2.17
N LEU A 308 -8.82 -16.15 -1.62
CA LEU A 308 -8.67 -15.95 -0.19
C LEU A 308 -9.66 -16.77 0.62
N VAL A 309 -10.94 -16.74 0.27
CA VAL A 309 -11.98 -17.47 1.02
C VAL A 309 -11.84 -18.98 0.88
N ASP A 310 -11.39 -19.50 -0.27
CA ASP A 310 -11.07 -20.91 -0.47
C ASP A 310 -9.93 -21.36 0.45
N ILE A 311 -8.81 -20.64 0.44
CA ILE A 311 -7.65 -20.93 1.29
C ILE A 311 -7.99 -20.80 2.77
N GLN A 312 -8.74 -19.75 3.15
CA GLN A 312 -9.19 -19.53 4.53
C GLN A 312 -10.04 -20.71 5.03
N GLN A 313 -10.97 -21.19 4.22
CA GLN A 313 -11.83 -22.32 4.59
C GLN A 313 -11.00 -23.59 4.82
N LYS A 314 -10.00 -23.88 3.96
CA LYS A 314 -9.09 -25.01 4.14
C LYS A 314 -8.28 -24.88 5.42
N ILE A 315 -7.68 -23.72 5.65
CA ILE A 315 -6.92 -23.41 6.87
C ILE A 315 -7.79 -23.62 8.12
N PHE A 316 -9.02 -23.11 8.12
CA PHE A 316 -9.93 -23.22 9.25
C PHE A 316 -10.33 -24.66 9.55
N ASN A 317 -10.59 -25.46 8.50
CA ASN A 317 -10.87 -26.88 8.65
C ASN A 317 -9.68 -27.64 9.26
N TYR A 318 -8.46 -27.37 8.77
CA TYR A 318 -7.24 -28.01 9.30
C TYR A 318 -6.95 -27.59 10.75
N LEU A 319 -7.12 -26.32 11.08
CA LEU A 319 -6.95 -25.86 12.48
C LEU A 319 -7.97 -26.49 13.42
N ALA A 320 -9.24 -26.59 12.99
CA ALA A 320 -10.27 -27.25 13.77
C ALA A 320 -9.93 -28.74 13.99
N LEU A 321 -9.44 -29.45 12.97
CA LEU A 321 -8.98 -30.82 13.10
C LEU A 321 -7.80 -30.96 14.08
N LEU A 322 -6.74 -30.14 13.88
CA LEU A 322 -5.55 -30.16 14.73
C LEU A 322 -5.87 -29.89 16.21
N ASP A 323 -6.82 -28.98 16.48
CA ASP A 323 -7.23 -28.62 17.84
C ASP A 323 -8.05 -29.73 18.54
N THR A 324 -8.58 -30.71 17.79
CA THR A 324 -9.20 -31.92 18.41
C THR A 324 -8.17 -32.80 19.08
N GLY A 325 -6.90 -32.75 18.68
CA GLY A 325 -5.85 -33.69 19.06
C GLY A 325 -6.08 -35.11 18.54
N LYS A 326 -7.08 -35.34 17.65
CA LYS A 326 -7.46 -36.63 17.07
C LYS A 326 -7.33 -36.54 15.55
N TYR A 327 -6.17 -36.89 15.06
CA TYR A 327 -5.82 -36.89 13.63
C TYR A 327 -4.95 -38.08 13.31
N SER A 328 -5.05 -38.62 12.09
CA SER A 328 -4.20 -39.67 11.59
C SER A 328 -2.88 -39.13 11.03
N HIS A 329 -1.92 -40.00 10.79
CA HIS A 329 -0.68 -39.64 10.09
C HIS A 329 -0.96 -39.13 8.67
N GLU A 330 -1.90 -39.74 7.96
CA GLU A 330 -2.30 -39.37 6.61
C GLU A 330 -2.90 -37.95 6.56
N GLU A 331 -3.71 -37.55 7.54
CA GLU A 331 -4.26 -36.20 7.67
C GLU A 331 -3.15 -35.20 7.94
N LEU A 332 -2.16 -35.49 8.77
CA LEU A 332 -1.00 -34.62 8.98
C LEU A 332 -0.16 -34.47 7.70
N GLU A 333 0.02 -35.56 6.93
CA GLU A 333 0.72 -35.51 5.65
C GLU A 333 -0.04 -34.68 4.58
N GLU A 334 -1.38 -34.72 4.60
CA GLU A 334 -2.22 -33.85 3.76
C GLU A 334 -2.02 -32.38 4.13
N ILE A 335 -2.12 -32.05 5.40
CA ILE A 335 -1.92 -30.67 5.89
C ILE A 335 -0.49 -30.20 5.60
N LYS A 336 0.52 -31.06 5.77
CA LYS A 336 1.92 -30.76 5.43
C LYS A 336 2.07 -30.39 3.95
N ARG A 337 1.47 -31.16 3.05
CA ARG A 337 1.48 -30.88 1.60
C ARG A 337 0.83 -29.55 1.30
N PHE A 338 -0.31 -29.24 1.89
CA PHE A 338 -0.96 -27.94 1.74
C PHE A 338 -0.07 -26.78 2.21
N VAL A 339 0.57 -26.89 3.37
CA VAL A 339 1.47 -25.83 3.89
C VAL A 339 2.70 -25.66 2.99
N GLN A 340 3.29 -26.75 2.48
CA GLN A 340 4.49 -26.67 1.66
C GLN A 340 4.22 -26.26 0.21
N ASN A 341 3.12 -26.67 -0.37
CA ASN A 341 2.84 -26.49 -1.79
C ASN A 341 1.90 -25.30 -2.03
N ASP A 342 0.76 -25.24 -1.34
CA ASP A 342 -0.25 -24.20 -1.56
C ASP A 342 0.13 -22.89 -0.86
N LEU A 343 0.65 -22.96 0.37
CA LEU A 343 1.16 -21.79 1.10
C LEU A 343 2.65 -21.51 0.83
N CYS A 344 3.33 -22.35 0.05
CA CYS A 344 4.77 -22.24 -0.25
C CYS A 344 5.65 -22.08 1.00
N CYS A 345 5.21 -22.59 2.16
CA CYS A 345 5.97 -22.53 3.40
C CYS A 345 6.75 -23.83 3.58
N ARG A 346 8.02 -23.84 3.15
CA ARG A 346 8.87 -25.03 3.11
C ARG A 346 9.83 -25.08 4.29
N LYS A 347 9.99 -26.28 4.87
CA LYS A 347 10.93 -26.52 5.99
C LYS A 347 11.82 -27.70 5.70
N THR A 348 13.12 -27.50 5.75
CA THR A 348 14.09 -28.60 5.63
C THR A 348 13.97 -29.55 6.82
N GLY A 349 13.98 -30.87 6.55
CA GLY A 349 13.95 -31.89 7.60
C GLY A 349 12.59 -32.10 8.27
N ILE A 350 11.51 -31.55 7.72
CA ILE A 350 10.14 -31.73 8.25
C ILE A 350 9.72 -33.20 8.36
N ASP A 351 10.19 -34.07 7.44
CA ASP A 351 9.88 -35.49 7.42
C ASP A 351 10.54 -36.31 8.57
N LYS A 352 11.41 -35.65 9.36
CA LYS A 352 12.03 -36.25 10.54
C LYS A 352 11.28 -35.97 11.83
N GLN A 353 10.21 -35.18 11.76
CA GLN A 353 9.40 -34.85 12.92
C GLN A 353 8.45 -35.99 13.30
N THR A 354 8.21 -36.18 14.57
CA THR A 354 7.12 -37.00 15.07
C THR A 354 5.76 -36.37 14.75
N ASP A 355 4.68 -37.13 14.72
CA ASP A 355 3.34 -36.61 14.45
C ASP A 355 2.96 -35.47 15.41
N ALA A 356 3.34 -35.56 16.69
CA ALA A 356 3.08 -34.50 17.67
C ALA A 356 3.86 -33.19 17.36
N GLU A 357 5.13 -33.30 16.95
CA GLU A 357 5.95 -32.13 16.54
C GLU A 357 5.45 -31.56 15.24
N LEU A 358 5.08 -32.40 14.27
CA LEU A 358 4.51 -32.00 12.99
C LEU A 358 3.18 -31.26 13.19
N ALA A 359 2.25 -31.80 13.97
CA ALA A 359 0.97 -31.16 14.27
C ALA A 359 1.15 -29.79 14.92
N LYS A 360 2.05 -29.65 15.89
CA LYS A 360 2.39 -28.37 16.51
C LYS A 360 2.96 -27.37 15.51
N TYR A 361 3.87 -27.81 14.65
CA TYR A 361 4.46 -26.97 13.60
C TYR A 361 3.38 -26.50 12.62
N LEU A 362 2.58 -27.43 12.08
CA LEU A 362 1.51 -27.11 11.13
C LEU A 362 0.50 -26.12 11.70
N ARG A 363 0.06 -26.36 12.96
CA ARG A 363 -0.83 -25.42 13.65
C ARG A 363 -0.24 -24.03 13.74
N THR A 364 1.04 -23.90 14.10
CA THR A 364 1.73 -22.61 14.19
C THR A 364 1.80 -21.89 12.83
N LYS A 365 1.98 -22.63 11.73
CA LYS A 365 2.06 -22.05 10.39
C LYS A 365 0.69 -21.71 9.81
N LEU A 366 -0.35 -22.45 10.16
CA LEU A 366 -1.71 -22.19 9.70
C LEU A 366 -2.39 -21.04 10.46
N ASN A 367 -2.19 -20.94 11.80
CA ASN A 367 -2.86 -19.95 12.63
C ASN A 367 -2.19 -18.58 12.53
N ARG A 368 -2.31 -17.94 11.37
CA ARG A 368 -1.73 -16.65 11.00
C ARG A 368 -2.70 -15.86 10.13
N PRO A 369 -2.59 -14.52 10.09
CA PRO A 369 -3.29 -13.73 9.08
C PRO A 369 -2.98 -14.24 7.66
N ILE A 370 -3.92 -14.03 6.75
CA ILE A 370 -3.81 -14.49 5.36
C ILE A 370 -3.85 -13.29 4.43
N ARG A 371 -3.02 -13.28 3.39
CA ARG A 371 -3.11 -12.33 2.29
C ARG A 371 -2.98 -13.02 0.94
N VAL A 372 -3.81 -12.59 0.00
CA VAL A 372 -3.68 -12.90 -1.42
C VAL A 372 -3.29 -11.62 -2.14
N CYS A 373 -2.18 -11.67 -2.84
CA CYS A 373 -1.58 -10.50 -3.50
C CYS A 373 -1.63 -10.68 -5.01
N GLY A 374 -2.25 -9.73 -5.70
CA GLY A 374 -2.13 -9.62 -7.14
C GLY A 374 -0.70 -9.22 -7.51
N VAL A 375 -0.10 -9.90 -8.47
CA VAL A 375 1.21 -9.56 -9.04
C VAL A 375 1.08 -9.41 -10.55
N VAL A 376 1.72 -8.40 -11.10
CA VAL A 376 1.70 -8.12 -12.55
C VAL A 376 3.04 -8.42 -13.18
N LYS A 377 3.07 -8.69 -14.48
CA LYS A 377 4.34 -8.82 -15.20
C LYS A 377 5.15 -7.55 -15.09
N ASN A 378 6.44 -7.71 -14.78
CA ASN A 378 7.36 -6.59 -14.65
C ASN A 378 7.70 -6.03 -16.04
N VAL A 379 7.38 -4.76 -16.26
CA VAL A 379 7.67 -4.01 -17.48
C VAL A 379 8.67 -2.88 -17.26
N GLY A 380 9.47 -2.98 -16.19
CA GLY A 380 10.50 -2.00 -15.83
C GLY A 380 10.08 -1.01 -14.75
N GLU A 381 8.97 -1.24 -14.06
CA GLU A 381 8.56 -0.41 -12.94
C GLU A 381 9.50 -0.60 -11.73
N PRO A 382 9.93 0.49 -11.09
CA PRO A 382 10.69 0.40 -9.84
C PRO A 382 9.78 0.03 -8.68
N GLY A 383 10.23 -0.87 -7.81
CA GLY A 383 9.51 -1.23 -6.59
C GLY A 383 9.76 -2.65 -6.13
N GLY A 384 8.85 -3.16 -5.30
CA GLY A 384 8.94 -4.47 -4.71
C GLY A 384 8.49 -5.59 -5.65
N GLY A 385 9.13 -6.73 -5.52
CA GLY A 385 8.78 -7.95 -6.25
C GLY A 385 8.48 -9.12 -5.34
N PRO A 386 7.82 -10.17 -5.87
CA PRO A 386 7.55 -11.41 -5.16
C PRO A 386 8.78 -12.32 -5.17
N PHE A 387 9.17 -12.82 -3.98
CA PHE A 387 10.33 -13.69 -3.78
C PHE A 387 10.00 -14.84 -2.83
N LEU A 388 10.79 -15.90 -2.93
CA LEU A 388 10.95 -16.95 -1.93
C LEU A 388 12.19 -16.63 -1.10
N THR A 389 12.01 -16.48 0.23
CA THR A 389 13.09 -16.08 1.13
C THR A 389 13.20 -17.02 2.33
N TYR A 390 14.42 -17.11 2.86
CA TYR A 390 14.65 -17.80 4.12
C TYR A 390 14.22 -16.92 5.30
N ASN A 391 13.35 -17.45 6.14
CA ASN A 391 12.88 -16.82 7.37
C ASN A 391 13.85 -17.09 8.54
N GLN A 392 13.71 -16.37 9.64
CA GLN A 392 14.52 -16.53 10.85
C GLN A 392 14.39 -17.93 11.48
N ASP A 393 13.27 -18.60 11.33
CA ASP A 393 13.01 -19.94 11.83
C ASP A 393 13.48 -21.07 10.89
N GLY A 394 14.24 -20.72 9.86
CA GLY A 394 14.80 -21.64 8.87
C GLY A 394 13.80 -22.15 7.83
N THR A 395 12.58 -21.66 7.82
CA THR A 395 11.63 -21.96 6.74
C THR A 395 11.88 -21.04 5.54
N VAL A 396 11.37 -21.45 4.37
CA VAL A 396 11.26 -20.60 3.19
C VAL A 396 9.81 -20.26 2.97
N SER A 397 9.51 -18.99 2.71
CA SER A 397 8.15 -18.54 2.38
C SER A 397 8.13 -17.40 1.37
N LEU A 398 6.91 -17.10 0.88
CA LEU A 398 6.66 -16.01 -0.05
C LEU A 398 6.73 -14.66 0.66
N GLN A 399 7.53 -13.74 0.11
CA GLN A 399 7.72 -12.39 0.62
C GLN A 399 7.69 -11.36 -0.53
N ILE A 400 7.28 -10.14 -0.20
CA ILE A 400 7.44 -8.99 -1.09
C ILE A 400 8.66 -8.21 -0.63
N LEU A 401 9.65 -8.06 -1.51
CA LEU A 401 10.92 -7.38 -1.21
C LEU A 401 11.09 -6.14 -2.07
N GLU A 402 11.67 -5.11 -1.48
CA GLU A 402 12.18 -3.95 -2.19
C GLU A 402 13.68 -4.09 -2.45
N SER A 403 14.19 -3.41 -3.48
CA SER A 403 15.61 -3.47 -3.88
C SER A 403 16.58 -3.12 -2.74
N SER A 404 16.18 -2.24 -1.83
CA SER A 404 16.97 -1.85 -0.65
C SER A 404 17.20 -2.98 0.36
N GLN A 405 16.41 -4.06 0.29
CA GLN A 405 16.49 -5.22 1.19
C GLN A 405 17.37 -6.34 0.64
N ILE A 406 17.90 -6.17 -0.58
CA ILE A 406 18.71 -7.17 -1.29
C ILE A 406 20.18 -6.73 -1.27
N ASP A 407 21.07 -7.66 -0.95
CA ASP A 407 22.52 -7.41 -1.03
C ASP A 407 22.95 -7.20 -2.47
N THR A 408 23.22 -5.96 -2.84
CA THR A 408 23.64 -5.59 -4.19
C THR A 408 25.07 -6.04 -4.51
N ALA A 409 25.87 -6.42 -3.52
CA ALA A 409 27.21 -6.99 -3.71
C ALA A 409 27.15 -8.49 -4.04
N ASN A 410 26.02 -9.15 -3.78
CA ASN A 410 25.82 -10.55 -4.13
C ASN A 410 25.28 -10.67 -5.58
N GLU A 411 26.14 -11.10 -6.50
CA GLU A 411 25.80 -11.21 -7.92
C GLU A 411 24.65 -12.20 -8.19
N GLU A 412 24.55 -13.29 -7.39
CA GLU A 412 23.48 -14.29 -7.51
C GLU A 412 22.12 -13.65 -7.16
N TYR A 413 22.05 -12.91 -6.05
CA TYR A 413 20.84 -12.21 -5.64
C TYR A 413 20.45 -11.11 -6.64
N MET A 414 21.44 -10.38 -7.14
CA MET A 414 21.18 -9.37 -8.18
C MET A 414 20.72 -9.98 -9.50
N LYS A 415 21.18 -11.18 -9.84
CA LYS A 415 20.66 -11.94 -10.99
C LYS A 415 19.21 -12.36 -10.76
N MET A 416 18.87 -12.89 -9.57
CA MET A 416 17.49 -13.23 -9.21
C MET A 416 16.58 -12.00 -9.30
N PHE A 417 17.02 -10.87 -8.78
CA PHE A 417 16.26 -9.61 -8.81
C PHE A 417 16.02 -9.11 -10.23
N ARG A 418 17.07 -9.05 -11.06
CA ARG A 418 16.96 -8.59 -12.46
C ARG A 418 16.13 -9.51 -13.33
N ASN A 419 16.14 -10.82 -13.04
CA ASN A 419 15.36 -11.82 -13.77
C ASN A 419 13.95 -12.03 -13.19
N GLY A 420 13.57 -11.29 -12.15
CA GLY A 420 12.23 -11.32 -11.57
C GLY A 420 11.18 -10.97 -12.63
N THR A 421 10.24 -11.89 -12.84
CA THR A 421 9.24 -11.78 -13.91
C THR A 421 8.03 -10.94 -13.52
N HIS A 422 7.85 -10.69 -12.22
CA HIS A 422 6.66 -10.02 -11.68
C HIS A 422 7.02 -8.92 -10.70
N PHE A 423 6.07 -8.01 -10.54
CA PHE A 423 6.07 -6.87 -9.62
C PHE A 423 4.79 -6.88 -8.78
N ASN A 424 4.86 -6.40 -7.53
CA ASN A 424 3.67 -6.24 -6.68
C ASN A 424 3.10 -4.82 -6.77
N PRO A 425 1.90 -4.63 -7.35
CA PRO A 425 1.27 -3.32 -7.49
C PRO A 425 0.54 -2.84 -6.22
N VAL A 426 0.71 -3.50 -5.08
CA VAL A 426 -0.08 -3.25 -3.87
C VAL A 426 -1.58 -3.44 -4.12
N ASP A 427 -1.92 -4.66 -4.50
CA ASP A 427 -3.28 -5.12 -4.74
C ASP A 427 -3.51 -6.37 -3.88
N LEU A 428 -3.98 -6.18 -2.64
CA LEU A 428 -4.07 -7.22 -1.64
C LEU A 428 -5.50 -7.43 -1.18
N VAL A 429 -5.83 -8.69 -0.89
CA VAL A 429 -7.03 -9.07 -0.14
C VAL A 429 -6.58 -9.87 1.08
N CYS A 430 -7.03 -9.50 2.27
CA CYS A 430 -6.53 -10.00 3.53
C CYS A 430 -7.65 -10.55 4.42
N ALA A 431 -7.36 -11.59 5.19
CA ALA A 431 -8.18 -12.08 6.31
C ALA A 431 -7.39 -11.94 7.61
N ILE A 432 -7.96 -11.21 8.57
CA ILE A 432 -7.27 -10.79 9.80
C ILE A 432 -7.91 -11.35 11.08
N LYS A 433 -8.78 -12.36 10.93
CA LYS A 433 -9.38 -13.10 12.05
C LYS A 433 -9.04 -14.58 11.96
N ASP A 434 -8.90 -15.22 13.12
CA ASP A 434 -8.70 -16.67 13.24
C ASP A 434 -10.01 -17.45 12.96
N TYR A 435 -9.93 -18.79 12.97
CA TYR A 435 -11.07 -19.66 12.70
C TYR A 435 -12.16 -19.63 13.79
N GLN A 436 -11.89 -19.03 14.96
CA GLN A 436 -12.84 -18.79 16.04
C GLN A 436 -13.46 -17.38 15.96
N GLY A 437 -13.05 -16.56 14.99
CA GLY A 437 -13.53 -15.19 14.78
C GLY A 437 -12.81 -14.14 15.61
N HIS A 438 -11.71 -14.48 16.30
CA HIS A 438 -10.92 -13.51 17.04
C HIS A 438 -9.96 -12.77 16.10
N ALA A 439 -9.83 -11.46 16.29
CA ALA A 439 -8.86 -10.68 15.55
C ALA A 439 -7.43 -11.07 15.94
N PHE A 440 -6.55 -11.23 14.95
CA PHE A 440 -5.12 -11.31 15.19
C PHE A 440 -4.57 -9.98 15.68
N HIS A 441 -3.59 -9.99 16.57
CA HIS A 441 -2.80 -8.80 16.88
C HIS A 441 -1.69 -8.66 15.83
N LEU A 442 -1.96 -7.89 14.77
CA LEU A 442 -1.13 -7.85 13.58
C LEU A 442 0.35 -7.47 13.82
N PRO A 443 0.68 -6.60 14.80
CA PRO A 443 2.08 -6.31 15.14
C PRO A 443 2.92 -7.52 15.55
N ASP A 444 2.32 -8.62 16.01
CA ASP A 444 3.04 -9.83 16.39
C ASP A 444 3.60 -10.60 15.17
N TYR A 445 3.17 -10.25 13.97
CA TYR A 445 3.53 -10.90 12.71
C TYR A 445 4.53 -10.09 11.87
N ILE A 446 5.17 -9.06 12.46
CA ILE A 446 6.16 -8.20 11.81
C ILE A 446 7.54 -8.82 11.91
N ASP A 447 8.27 -8.90 10.81
CA ASP A 447 9.71 -9.10 10.85
C ASP A 447 10.43 -7.76 11.04
N HIS A 448 10.76 -7.45 12.28
CA HIS A 448 11.45 -6.21 12.65
C HIS A 448 12.89 -6.10 12.11
N SER A 449 13.45 -7.16 11.54
CA SER A 449 14.78 -7.13 10.92
C SER A 449 14.78 -6.60 9.49
N THR A 450 13.61 -6.28 8.94
CA THR A 450 13.43 -5.88 7.54
C THR A 450 13.20 -4.37 7.34
N GLY A 451 13.48 -3.54 8.33
CA GLY A 451 13.56 -2.09 8.18
C GLY A 451 14.75 -1.68 7.32
N PHE A 452 14.88 -0.40 7.03
CA PHE A 452 16.06 0.13 6.35
C PHE A 452 16.36 1.57 6.78
N ILE A 453 17.60 2.00 6.52
CA ILE A 453 18.05 3.34 6.83
C ILE A 453 18.15 4.14 5.53
N SER A 454 17.51 5.31 5.50
CA SER A 454 17.59 6.25 4.38
C SER A 454 18.32 7.52 4.80
N ASN A 455 19.21 8.00 3.92
CA ASN A 455 19.87 9.30 4.12
C ASN A 455 18.92 10.41 3.65
N LYS A 456 18.74 11.41 4.47
CA LYS A 456 17.89 12.58 4.23
C LYS A 456 18.64 13.84 4.62
N SER A 457 18.02 15.00 4.42
CA SER A 457 18.52 16.27 4.94
C SER A 457 17.39 17.08 5.55
N LYS A 458 17.72 17.93 6.52
CA LYS A 458 16.85 18.93 7.08
C LYS A 458 17.66 20.19 7.41
N ASP A 459 17.19 21.34 6.94
CA ASP A 459 17.84 22.63 7.18
C ASP A 459 19.34 22.62 6.80
N GLY A 460 19.70 21.98 5.68
CA GLY A 460 21.05 21.84 5.18
C GLY A 460 21.93 20.83 5.94
N ARG A 461 21.42 20.13 6.95
CA ARG A 461 22.15 19.12 7.71
C ARG A 461 21.71 17.71 7.28
N GLU A 462 22.69 16.84 7.05
CA GLU A 462 22.42 15.42 6.77
C GLU A 462 21.91 14.68 8.01
N LEU A 463 21.03 13.73 7.78
CA LEU A 463 20.49 12.86 8.81
C LEU A 463 20.20 11.45 8.28
N LYS A 464 20.20 10.50 9.19
CA LYS A 464 19.73 9.14 8.98
C LYS A 464 18.29 9.02 9.46
N ALA A 465 17.42 8.49 8.61
CA ALA A 465 16.01 8.21 8.92
C ALA A 465 15.80 6.69 8.92
N LEU A 466 15.20 6.19 10.00
CA LEU A 466 14.76 4.81 10.09
C LEU A 466 13.40 4.65 9.42
N GLU A 467 13.31 3.75 8.47
CA GLU A 467 12.06 3.33 7.84
C GLU A 467 11.64 1.99 8.45
N LEU A 468 10.43 1.92 8.97
CA LEU A 468 9.87 0.68 9.51
C LEU A 468 9.66 -0.37 8.41
N PRO A 469 9.63 -1.68 8.74
CA PRO A 469 9.22 -2.71 7.79
C PRO A 469 7.92 -2.32 7.08
N GLY A 470 7.95 -2.25 5.75
CA GLY A 470 6.82 -1.75 4.96
C GLY A 470 5.54 -2.58 5.16
N LEU A 471 4.36 -1.94 5.04
CA LEU A 471 3.06 -2.56 5.35
C LEU A 471 2.85 -3.91 4.63
N TRP A 472 3.12 -3.95 3.33
CA TRP A 472 2.99 -5.18 2.52
C TRP A 472 4.31 -5.95 2.35
N ASN A 473 5.39 -5.50 2.98
CA ASN A 473 6.69 -6.15 3.00
C ASN A 473 6.88 -6.84 4.37
N GLY A 474 7.85 -6.42 5.15
CA GLY A 474 8.18 -7.02 6.44
C GLY A 474 7.12 -6.91 7.51
N ALA A 475 6.19 -5.94 7.44
CA ALA A 475 5.07 -5.86 8.40
C ALA A 475 4.05 -7.00 8.23
N MET A 476 4.02 -7.66 7.08
CA MET A 476 3.21 -8.85 6.81
C MET A 476 4.07 -10.10 6.55
N SER A 477 5.31 -10.14 7.07
CA SER A 477 6.26 -11.22 6.81
C SER A 477 5.77 -12.57 7.30
N ASP A 478 5.18 -12.62 8.50
CA ASP A 478 4.69 -13.86 9.10
C ASP A 478 3.22 -14.18 8.75
N TRP A 479 2.71 -13.64 7.65
CA TRP A 479 1.39 -13.94 7.13
C TRP A 479 1.43 -15.11 6.15
N ASN A 480 0.37 -15.90 6.08
CA ASN A 480 0.16 -16.83 5.00
C ASN A 480 -0.09 -16.05 3.70
N THR A 481 0.84 -16.17 2.76
CA THR A 481 0.87 -15.34 1.55
C THR A 481 0.66 -16.20 0.30
N ILE A 482 -0.23 -15.75 -0.59
CA ILE A 482 -0.45 -16.34 -1.90
C ILE A 482 -0.26 -15.24 -2.95
N PHE A 483 0.58 -15.49 -3.96
CA PHE A 483 0.70 -14.61 -5.13
C PHE A 483 -0.13 -15.12 -6.28
N VAL A 484 -0.87 -14.22 -6.93
CA VAL A 484 -1.74 -14.52 -8.07
C VAL A 484 -1.39 -13.58 -9.22
N GLU A 485 -1.09 -14.13 -10.39
CA GLU A 485 -0.89 -13.31 -11.59
C GLU A 485 -2.20 -12.59 -11.97
N VAL A 486 -2.12 -11.27 -12.12
CA VAL A 486 -3.21 -10.41 -12.60
C VAL A 486 -2.73 -9.59 -13.80
N PRO A 487 -3.61 -9.16 -14.71
CA PRO A 487 -3.21 -8.40 -15.88
C PRO A 487 -2.60 -7.05 -15.52
N LEU A 488 -1.65 -6.59 -16.33
CA LEU A 488 -1.00 -5.28 -16.17
C LEU A 488 -2.01 -4.12 -16.16
N GLU A 489 -3.12 -4.26 -16.88
CA GLU A 489 -4.20 -3.26 -16.93
C GLU A 489 -4.89 -3.00 -15.58
N THR A 490 -4.65 -3.83 -14.55
CA THR A 490 -5.10 -3.58 -13.17
C THR A 490 -4.17 -2.63 -12.41
N PHE A 491 -3.04 -2.23 -13.01
CA PHE A 491 -2.01 -1.41 -12.39
C PHE A 491 -1.76 -0.12 -13.17
N ASN A 492 -2.35 0.98 -12.71
CA ASN A 492 -2.30 2.27 -13.36
C ASN A 492 -2.03 3.40 -12.33
N PRO A 493 -0.86 3.40 -11.67
CA PRO A 493 -0.54 4.42 -10.68
C PRO A 493 -0.24 5.76 -11.36
N VAL A 494 -0.60 6.85 -10.68
CA VAL A 494 -0.27 8.21 -11.08
C VAL A 494 0.92 8.68 -10.23
N LYS A 495 2.12 8.65 -10.79
CA LYS A 495 3.37 9.09 -10.12
C LYS A 495 3.71 10.55 -10.43
N THR A 496 3.44 10.98 -11.65
CA THR A 496 3.61 12.37 -12.13
C THR A 496 2.29 12.89 -12.67
N VAL A 497 2.15 14.21 -12.80
CA VAL A 497 0.91 14.81 -13.33
C VAL A 497 0.64 14.36 -14.77
N ASN A 498 1.69 14.19 -15.59
CA ASN A 498 1.53 13.75 -16.98
C ASN A 498 1.10 12.28 -17.10
N ASP A 499 1.18 11.46 -16.03
CA ASP A 499 0.60 10.12 -16.06
C ASP A 499 -0.92 10.14 -16.27
N LEU A 500 -1.59 11.25 -15.88
CA LEU A 500 -3.02 11.46 -16.15
C LEU A 500 -3.35 11.61 -17.64
N LEU A 501 -2.36 11.86 -18.49
CA LEU A 501 -2.52 11.93 -19.96
C LEU A 501 -2.46 10.56 -20.63
N ARG A 502 -2.11 9.51 -19.89
CA ARG A 502 -2.10 8.15 -20.46
C ARG A 502 -3.53 7.72 -20.80
N GLU A 503 -3.68 6.92 -21.84
CA GLU A 503 -4.98 6.38 -22.28
C GLU A 503 -5.78 5.75 -21.14
N GLN A 504 -5.09 5.12 -20.18
CA GLN A 504 -5.71 4.49 -19.01
C GLN A 504 -6.39 5.48 -18.04
N HIS A 505 -6.15 6.77 -18.18
CA HIS A 505 -6.73 7.82 -17.33
C HIS A 505 -7.63 8.80 -18.10
N GLN A 506 -7.78 8.60 -19.44
CA GLN A 506 -8.62 9.45 -20.31
C GLN A 506 -10.03 8.89 -20.50
#